data_48bb6b0af6ce645699c9b1c38196e7d7
#
_entry.id   48bb6b0af6ce645699c9b1c38196e7d7
#
_cell.length_a   1.000
_cell.length_b   1.000
_cell.length_c   1.000
_cell.angle_alpha   90.00
_cell.angle_beta   90.00
_cell.angle_gamma   90.00
#
_symmetry.space_group_name_H-M   'P 1'
#
loop_
_entity.id
_entity.type
_entity.pdbx_description
1 polymer ?
#
loop_
_entity_poly.entity_id
_entity_poly.type
_entity_poly.pdbx_seq_one_letter_code
_entity_poly.pdbx_strand_id
1 'polypeptide(L)'
;PDEIIVTSSYIDNNLSDLDDPIHVLSGDDPIFDTTLSLGESLDNLLGVQSSDFGSAVGHPIIRGLSGSRVRIMNNGKTLRDVSTVGDDHMNEIDLNDIQQIEIVRGPSSLLYSSGAVGGIVNIIDNTIARQDFDEARLNIGLETQSVNDGEAGSFSFQNNIGGFNISLAYKDSEFDNYDIPNGAIIHSEKEHHDEDEHHDDEEHHDEDEHHDEDEHH
;
A
#
# COMPACT_ATOMS: atom_id res chain seq x y z
N PRO A 1 -26.22 16.01 12.45
CA PRO A 1 -25.26 14.96 12.28
C PRO A 1 -25.43 14.45 10.86
N ASP A 2 -24.37 14.58 10.08
CA ASP A 2 -24.34 14.14 8.70
C ASP A 2 -24.53 12.63 8.66
N GLU A 3 -25.40 12.19 7.77
CA GLU A 3 -25.74 10.79 7.61
C GLU A 3 -24.55 10.08 6.96
N ILE A 4 -23.90 9.17 7.68
CA ILE A 4 -22.77 8.40 7.14
C ILE A 4 -23.33 7.27 6.29
N ILE A 5 -23.17 7.38 4.99
CA ILE A 5 -23.58 6.37 4.02
C ILE A 5 -22.40 5.41 3.78
N VAL A 6 -22.61 4.12 4.06
CA VAL A 6 -21.63 3.07 3.82
C VAL A 6 -21.76 2.58 2.38
N THR A 7 -20.73 2.76 1.60
CA THR A 7 -20.70 2.43 0.17
C THR A 7 -20.15 1.05 -0.13
N SER A 8 -19.51 0.43 0.86
CA SER A 8 -19.08 -0.97 0.78
C SER A 8 -20.23 -1.97 0.98
N SER A 9 -21.45 -1.49 1.21
CA SER A 9 -22.65 -2.35 1.22
C SER A 9 -23.21 -2.51 -0.20
N TYR A 10 -23.74 -3.70 -0.51
CA TYR A 10 -24.46 -3.96 -1.77
C TYR A 10 -25.68 -3.06 -1.97
N ILE A 11 -26.17 -2.50 -0.89
CA ILE A 11 -27.26 -1.53 -0.84
C ILE A 11 -26.72 -0.38 -0.01
N ASP A 12 -26.76 0.84 -0.54
CA ASP A 12 -26.39 2.04 0.21
C ASP A 12 -27.27 2.10 1.47
N ASN A 13 -26.68 1.77 2.60
CA ASN A 13 -27.35 1.72 3.88
C ASN A 13 -26.67 2.66 4.85
N ASN A 14 -27.45 3.22 5.76
CA ASN A 14 -26.90 3.93 6.90
C ASN A 14 -26.11 2.97 7.80
N LEU A 15 -25.03 3.49 8.37
CA LEU A 15 -24.19 2.72 9.31
C LEU A 15 -25.02 2.16 10.48
N SER A 16 -26.08 2.85 10.91
CA SER A 16 -26.99 2.43 11.98
C SER A 16 -27.86 1.20 11.63
N ASP A 17 -28.02 0.92 10.35
CA ASP A 17 -28.91 -0.14 9.84
C ASP A 17 -28.13 -1.42 9.49
N LEU A 18 -26.80 -1.40 9.69
CA LEU A 18 -25.94 -2.53 9.36
C LEU A 18 -25.63 -3.35 10.63
N ASP A 19 -25.95 -4.64 10.56
CA ASP A 19 -25.53 -5.63 11.55
C ASP A 19 -24.08 -6.10 11.37
N ASP A 20 -23.41 -5.64 10.31
CA ASP A 20 -22.04 -6.03 9.96
C ASP A 20 -21.02 -5.22 10.77
N PRO A 21 -19.86 -5.83 11.12
CA PRO A 21 -18.80 -5.16 11.85
C PRO A 21 -18.01 -4.19 10.94
N ILE A 22 -18.67 -3.09 10.59
CA ILE A 22 -18.10 -2.02 9.75
C ILE A 22 -17.66 -0.87 10.65
N HIS A 23 -16.43 -0.40 10.43
CA HIS A 23 -15.94 0.86 10.98
C HIS A 23 -15.83 1.88 9.87
N VAL A 24 -16.26 3.10 10.14
CA VAL A 24 -16.13 4.21 9.22
C VAL A 24 -15.33 5.30 9.91
N LEU A 25 -14.26 5.75 9.25
CA LEU A 25 -13.50 6.95 9.61
C LEU A 25 -13.86 8.05 8.63
N SER A 26 -14.12 9.25 9.15
CA SER A 26 -14.33 10.44 8.32
C SER A 26 -12.98 10.94 7.78
N GLY A 27 -12.94 11.45 6.55
CA GLY A 27 -11.75 12.09 6.01
C GLY A 27 -11.31 13.36 6.75
N ASP A 28 -12.20 13.95 7.56
CA ASP A 28 -11.86 15.09 8.42
C ASP A 28 -11.22 14.65 9.76
N ASP A 29 -10.92 13.36 9.95
CA ASP A 29 -10.25 12.88 11.17
C ASP A 29 -8.79 13.35 11.17
N PRO A 30 -8.35 14.04 12.26
CA PRO A 30 -7.00 14.58 12.36
C PRO A 30 -5.87 13.53 12.22
N ILE A 31 -6.19 12.25 12.31
CA ILE A 31 -5.21 11.18 12.14
C ILE A 31 -4.61 11.19 10.73
N PHE A 32 -5.38 11.57 9.72
CA PHE A 32 -4.89 11.64 8.34
C PHE A 32 -3.91 12.79 8.10
N ASP A 33 -3.93 13.82 8.96
CA ASP A 33 -2.99 14.93 8.92
C ASP A 33 -1.61 14.56 9.50
N THR A 34 -1.52 13.46 10.26
CA THR A 34 -0.35 13.11 11.06
C THR A 34 0.30 11.79 10.68
N THR A 35 -0.33 11.03 9.79
CA THR A 35 0.13 9.70 9.38
C THR A 35 0.51 9.66 7.90
N LEU A 36 1.55 8.92 7.55
CA LEU A 36 2.07 8.83 6.20
C LEU A 36 1.61 7.58 5.45
N SER A 37 1.18 6.56 6.19
CA SER A 37 0.76 5.30 5.60
C SER A 37 -0.67 4.94 5.99
N LEU A 38 -1.33 4.19 5.10
CA LEU A 38 -2.67 3.69 5.37
C LEU A 38 -2.72 2.79 6.61
N GLY A 39 -1.69 1.96 6.83
CA GLY A 39 -1.62 1.09 7.99
C GLY A 39 -1.58 1.89 9.29
N GLU A 40 -0.73 2.91 9.34
CA GLU A 40 -0.57 3.79 10.51
C GLU A 40 -1.86 4.56 10.82
N SER A 41 -2.56 5.06 9.80
CA SER A 41 -3.83 5.77 10.02
C SER A 41 -4.94 4.91 10.61
N LEU A 42 -4.81 3.59 10.52
CA LEU A 42 -5.80 2.62 10.99
C LEU A 42 -5.39 1.86 12.26
N ASP A 43 -4.16 1.98 12.73
CA ASP A 43 -3.62 1.15 13.82
C ASP A 43 -4.25 1.42 15.20
N ASN A 44 -4.89 2.58 15.36
CA ASN A 44 -5.66 2.92 16.56
C ASN A 44 -7.01 2.19 16.64
N LEU A 45 -7.42 1.50 15.58
CA LEU A 45 -8.67 0.77 15.57
C LEU A 45 -8.53 -0.61 16.19
N LEU A 46 -9.51 -1.00 17.00
CA LEU A 46 -9.48 -2.29 17.66
C LEU A 46 -9.36 -3.46 16.67
N GLY A 47 -8.28 -4.24 16.81
CA GLY A 47 -8.01 -5.40 15.96
C GLY A 47 -7.41 -5.05 14.58
N VAL A 48 -6.94 -3.82 14.42
CA VAL A 48 -6.13 -3.39 13.30
C VAL A 48 -4.74 -3.03 13.81
N GLN A 49 -3.72 -3.31 13.05
CA GLN A 49 -2.31 -2.98 13.29
C GLN A 49 -1.69 -2.54 11.98
N SER A 50 -0.61 -1.80 12.02
CA SER A 50 0.21 -1.51 10.85
C SER A 50 1.37 -2.50 10.74
N SER A 51 1.67 -2.97 9.52
CA SER A 51 3.01 -3.47 9.23
C SER A 51 3.92 -2.27 9.04
N ASP A 52 5.13 -2.32 9.57
CA ASP A 52 6.05 -1.21 9.52
C ASP A 52 7.32 -1.61 8.75
N PHE A 53 7.41 -1.12 7.51
CA PHE A 53 8.60 -1.26 6.65
C PHE A 53 9.27 0.10 6.40
N GLY A 54 9.01 1.07 7.26
CA GLY A 54 9.49 2.43 7.17
C GLY A 54 8.36 3.43 7.28
N SER A 55 8.71 4.71 7.50
CA SER A 55 7.76 5.75 7.88
C SER A 55 6.66 6.07 6.86
N ALA A 56 6.82 5.66 5.60
CA ALA A 56 5.79 5.82 4.57
C ALA A 56 5.21 4.49 4.09
N VAL A 57 5.71 3.35 4.59
CA VAL A 57 5.33 2.02 4.15
C VAL A 57 4.69 1.25 5.30
N GLY A 58 3.39 1.37 5.42
CA GLY A 58 2.61 0.65 6.42
C GLY A 58 1.33 0.08 5.80
N HIS A 59 1.16 -1.25 5.91
CA HIS A 59 -0.03 -1.93 5.43
C HIS A 59 -0.94 -2.32 6.59
N PRO A 60 -2.26 -2.23 6.43
CA PRO A 60 -3.17 -2.65 7.49
C PRO A 60 -3.12 -4.16 7.70
N ILE A 61 -2.93 -4.56 8.96
CA ILE A 61 -3.06 -5.93 9.44
C ILE A 61 -4.37 -6.03 10.21
N ILE A 62 -5.32 -6.82 9.72
CA ILE A 62 -6.62 -6.99 10.37
C ILE A 62 -6.71 -8.38 10.98
N ARG A 63 -6.87 -8.44 12.32
CA ARG A 63 -6.93 -9.69 13.08
C ARG A 63 -5.73 -10.61 12.81
N GLY A 64 -4.55 -10.04 12.65
CA GLY A 64 -3.31 -10.77 12.37
C GLY A 64 -3.16 -11.24 10.91
N LEU A 65 -4.03 -10.82 10.01
CA LEU A 65 -3.98 -11.13 8.57
C LEU A 65 -3.55 -9.90 7.78
N SER A 66 -2.65 -10.08 6.82
CA SER A 66 -2.09 -9.03 5.96
C SER A 66 -2.03 -9.45 4.49
N GLY A 67 -1.49 -8.58 3.67
CA GLY A 67 -1.24 -8.82 2.24
C GLY A 67 -2.53 -9.17 1.47
N SER A 68 -2.51 -10.22 0.69
CA SER A 68 -3.65 -10.63 -0.14
C SER A 68 -4.91 -11.00 0.64
N ARG A 69 -4.83 -11.17 1.97
CA ARG A 69 -5.96 -11.49 2.83
C ARG A 69 -6.71 -10.26 3.35
N VAL A 70 -6.07 -9.09 3.30
CA VAL A 70 -6.68 -7.80 3.56
C VAL A 70 -6.75 -7.04 2.24
N ARG A 71 -7.95 -6.81 1.75
CA ARG A 71 -8.11 -6.18 0.44
C ARG A 71 -8.28 -4.68 0.58
N ILE A 72 -7.42 -3.93 -0.09
CA ILE A 72 -7.54 -2.49 -0.20
C ILE A 72 -8.34 -2.17 -1.47
N MET A 73 -9.30 -1.29 -1.34
CA MET A 73 -10.16 -0.84 -2.42
C MET A 73 -10.17 0.69 -2.44
N ASN A 74 -10.29 1.25 -3.62
CA ASN A 74 -10.53 2.67 -3.83
C ASN A 74 -11.84 2.84 -4.59
N ASN A 75 -12.79 3.59 -4.01
CA ASN A 75 -14.13 3.81 -4.56
C ASN A 75 -14.83 2.50 -4.99
N GLY A 76 -14.72 1.46 -4.17
CA GLY A 76 -15.31 0.15 -4.41
C GLY A 76 -14.58 -0.72 -5.43
N LYS A 77 -13.43 -0.28 -5.94
CA LYS A 77 -12.59 -1.05 -6.86
C LYS A 77 -11.32 -1.52 -6.16
N THR A 78 -10.97 -2.79 -6.34
CA THR A 78 -9.72 -3.33 -5.79
C THR A 78 -8.52 -2.54 -6.32
N LEU A 79 -7.73 -2.01 -5.39
CA LEU A 79 -6.47 -1.36 -5.71
C LEU A 79 -5.49 -2.39 -6.29
N ARG A 80 -4.83 -2.02 -7.38
CA ARG A 80 -3.84 -2.86 -8.07
C ARG A 80 -2.59 -2.05 -8.33
N ASP A 81 -1.87 -1.80 -7.28
CA ASP A 81 -0.57 -1.14 -7.28
C ASP A 81 0.55 -2.11 -6.90
N VAL A 82 1.77 -1.62 -6.82
CA VAL A 82 2.95 -2.42 -6.44
C VAL A 82 2.88 -2.94 -5.00
N SER A 83 2.09 -2.30 -4.13
CA SER A 83 1.90 -2.73 -2.74
C SER A 83 1.22 -4.11 -2.61
N THR A 84 0.55 -4.56 -3.67
CA THR A 84 -0.03 -5.90 -3.71
C THR A 84 0.99 -7.00 -4.01
N VAL A 85 2.20 -6.63 -4.40
CA VAL A 85 3.28 -7.57 -4.76
C VAL A 85 4.19 -7.83 -3.57
N GLY A 86 4.44 -6.83 -2.73
CA GLY A 86 5.28 -6.95 -1.54
C GLY A 86 4.93 -5.92 -0.47
N ASP A 87 5.08 -6.32 0.78
CA ASP A 87 4.73 -5.49 1.94
C ASP A 87 5.71 -4.31 2.15
N ASP A 88 6.80 -4.27 1.39
CA ASP A 88 7.82 -3.23 1.37
C ASP A 88 7.53 -2.09 0.39
N HIS A 89 6.41 -2.15 -0.30
CA HIS A 89 5.95 -1.10 -1.21
C HIS A 89 4.81 -0.31 -0.60
N MET A 90 4.87 1.02 -0.74
CA MET A 90 3.80 1.90 -0.27
C MET A 90 2.52 1.73 -1.10
N ASN A 91 1.38 1.96 -0.47
CA ASN A 91 0.11 2.09 -1.17
C ASN A 91 0.05 3.43 -1.90
N GLU A 92 -0.36 3.43 -3.16
CA GLU A 92 -0.59 4.66 -3.93
C GLU A 92 -1.93 5.31 -3.55
N ILE A 93 -2.03 5.77 -2.31
CA ILE A 93 -3.23 6.41 -1.76
C ILE A 93 -2.86 7.80 -1.26
N ASP A 94 -3.62 8.79 -1.68
CA ASP A 94 -3.51 10.13 -1.11
C ASP A 94 -4.42 10.26 0.12
N LEU A 95 -3.81 10.24 1.30
CA LEU A 95 -4.52 10.37 2.57
C LEU A 95 -5.15 11.77 2.75
N ASN A 96 -4.69 12.78 2.02
CA ASN A 96 -5.20 14.16 2.12
C ASN A 96 -6.49 14.39 1.32
N ASP A 97 -6.87 13.49 0.41
CA ASP A 97 -8.10 13.60 -0.42
C ASP A 97 -9.16 12.56 -0.05
N ILE A 98 -9.10 12.02 1.14
CA ILE A 98 -10.05 11.02 1.63
C ILE A 98 -11.35 11.69 2.10
N GLN A 99 -12.50 11.17 1.65
CA GLN A 99 -13.80 11.50 2.22
C GLN A 99 -14.10 10.61 3.43
N GLN A 100 -13.87 9.32 3.28
CA GLN A 100 -14.04 8.35 4.36
C GLN A 100 -13.28 7.05 4.06
N ILE A 101 -12.96 6.31 5.12
CA ILE A 101 -12.46 4.93 5.04
C ILE A 101 -13.47 4.01 5.71
N GLU A 102 -13.88 2.97 4.99
CA GLU A 102 -14.76 1.92 5.48
C GLU A 102 -13.97 0.63 5.68
N ILE A 103 -14.03 0.06 6.88
CA ILE A 103 -13.36 -1.18 7.20
C ILE A 103 -14.42 -2.26 7.47
N VAL A 104 -14.53 -3.21 6.56
CA VAL A 104 -15.42 -4.36 6.67
C VAL A 104 -14.62 -5.56 7.16
N ARG A 105 -15.02 -6.14 8.28
CA ARG A 105 -14.33 -7.25 8.93
C ARG A 105 -15.22 -8.50 9.00
N GLY A 106 -14.58 -9.65 8.86
CA GLY A 106 -15.26 -10.92 9.00
C GLY A 106 -15.84 -11.47 7.70
N PRO A 107 -16.81 -12.42 7.75
CA PRO A 107 -17.31 -13.11 6.57
C PRO A 107 -17.93 -12.21 5.50
N SER A 108 -18.50 -11.08 5.90
CA SER A 108 -19.11 -10.09 4.99
C SER A 108 -18.12 -9.56 3.98
N SER A 109 -16.82 -9.51 4.31
CA SER A 109 -15.78 -9.07 3.38
C SER A 109 -15.67 -9.94 2.13
N LEU A 110 -16.05 -11.21 2.20
CA LEU A 110 -16.03 -12.13 1.07
C LEU A 110 -17.08 -11.80 0.00
N LEU A 111 -18.09 -11.02 0.35
CA LEU A 111 -19.09 -10.54 -0.63
C LEU A 111 -18.49 -9.54 -1.62
N TYR A 112 -17.44 -8.84 -1.23
CA TYR A 112 -16.83 -7.76 -2.01
C TYR A 112 -15.59 -8.21 -2.77
N SER A 113 -14.85 -9.17 -2.23
CA SER A 113 -13.62 -9.65 -2.87
C SER A 113 -13.30 -11.07 -2.47
N SER A 114 -13.01 -11.91 -3.45
CA SER A 114 -12.53 -13.26 -3.20
C SER A 114 -11.17 -13.22 -2.48
N GLY A 115 -11.06 -13.98 -1.39
CA GLY A 115 -9.82 -14.08 -0.62
C GLY A 115 -9.64 -13.02 0.48
N ALA A 116 -10.51 -12.01 0.61
CA ALA A 116 -10.44 -10.99 1.66
C ALA A 116 -10.89 -11.52 3.03
N VAL A 117 -10.26 -12.59 3.52
CA VAL A 117 -10.66 -13.28 4.76
C VAL A 117 -10.40 -12.43 6.01
N GLY A 118 -9.37 -11.59 5.97
CA GLY A 118 -9.03 -10.66 7.05
C GLY A 118 -9.99 -9.49 7.11
N GLY A 119 -10.34 -8.97 5.95
CA GLY A 119 -11.21 -7.81 5.82
C GLY A 119 -10.97 -7.03 4.54
N ILE A 120 -11.72 -5.95 4.43
CA ILE A 120 -11.60 -4.96 3.36
C ILE A 120 -11.41 -3.59 3.98
N VAL A 121 -10.53 -2.82 3.39
CA VAL A 121 -10.37 -1.38 3.63
C VAL A 121 -10.78 -0.67 2.34
N ASN A 122 -11.95 -0.06 2.32
CA ASN A 122 -12.45 0.70 1.18
C ASN A 122 -12.27 2.19 1.43
N ILE A 123 -11.46 2.81 0.60
CA ILE A 123 -11.16 4.23 0.65
C ILE A 123 -12.07 4.93 -0.34
N ILE A 124 -12.72 5.97 0.12
CA ILE A 124 -13.57 6.82 -0.68
C ILE A 124 -12.90 8.18 -0.74
N ASP A 125 -12.47 8.54 -1.91
CA ASP A 125 -11.85 9.82 -2.21
C ASP A 125 -12.79 10.74 -3.02
N ASN A 126 -12.33 11.95 -3.27
CA ASN A 126 -13.06 12.96 -4.02
C ASN A 126 -12.89 12.86 -5.54
N THR A 127 -12.17 11.85 -6.04
CA THR A 127 -11.93 11.68 -7.49
C THR A 127 -13.24 11.46 -8.26
N ILE A 128 -14.19 10.76 -7.64
CA ILE A 128 -15.52 10.53 -8.21
C ILE A 128 -16.54 11.32 -7.40
N ALA A 129 -16.94 12.46 -7.94
CA ALA A 129 -18.00 13.26 -7.33
C ALA A 129 -19.33 12.50 -7.35
N ARG A 130 -19.92 12.28 -6.17
CA ARG A 130 -21.21 11.59 -6.01
C ARG A 130 -22.39 12.53 -6.09
N GLN A 131 -22.14 13.81 -5.85
CA GLN A 131 -23.08 14.90 -5.94
C GLN A 131 -22.35 16.15 -6.45
N ASP A 132 -23.11 17.14 -6.87
CA ASP A 132 -22.50 18.40 -7.28
C ASP A 132 -21.81 19.08 -6.09
N PHE A 133 -20.63 19.64 -6.37
CA PHE A 133 -19.93 20.43 -5.36
C PHE A 133 -20.68 21.74 -5.11
N ASP A 134 -21.01 22.00 -3.85
CA ASP A 134 -21.74 23.21 -3.47
C ASP A 134 -20.84 24.44 -3.44
N GLU A 135 -19.55 24.26 -3.19
CA GLU A 135 -18.57 25.35 -3.04
C GLU A 135 -17.18 24.95 -3.56
N ALA A 136 -16.43 25.98 -3.95
CA ALA A 136 -15.03 25.77 -4.31
C ALA A 136 -14.21 25.46 -3.05
N ARG A 137 -13.43 24.39 -3.09
CA ARG A 137 -12.49 24.01 -2.03
C ARG A 137 -11.09 23.98 -2.58
N LEU A 138 -10.15 24.51 -1.79
CA LEU A 138 -8.72 24.47 -2.07
C LEU A 138 -8.02 23.98 -0.82
N ASN A 139 -7.32 22.87 -0.91
CA ASN A 139 -6.47 22.36 0.15
C ASN A 139 -5.02 22.41 -0.31
N ILE A 140 -4.13 22.81 0.58
CA ILE A 140 -2.68 22.81 0.38
C ILE A 140 -2.08 22.19 1.63
N GLY A 141 -1.36 21.09 1.47
CA GLY A 141 -0.63 20.42 2.54
C GLY A 141 0.87 20.56 2.33
N LEU A 142 1.61 20.82 3.41
CA LEU A 142 3.06 20.76 3.46
C LEU A 142 3.42 19.95 4.70
N GLU A 143 4.24 18.95 4.51
CA GLU A 143 4.64 18.02 5.56
C GLU A 143 6.14 17.85 5.57
N THR A 144 6.74 17.78 6.75
CA THR A 144 8.15 17.49 6.93
C THR A 144 8.32 16.45 8.03
N GLN A 145 9.24 15.53 7.85
CA GLN A 145 9.48 14.43 8.75
C GLN A 145 10.97 14.32 9.09
N SER A 146 11.30 14.42 10.38
CA SER A 146 12.70 14.41 10.82
C SER A 146 13.33 13.02 10.94
N VAL A 147 12.53 11.96 10.93
CA VAL A 147 13.03 10.58 11.10
C VAL A 147 13.78 10.07 9.87
N ASN A 148 13.44 10.58 8.70
CA ASN A 148 13.99 10.19 7.40
C ASN A 148 14.20 11.40 6.47
N ASP A 149 14.31 12.60 7.04
CA ASP A 149 14.43 13.86 6.31
C ASP A 149 13.37 13.99 5.18
N GLY A 150 12.17 13.44 5.46
CA GLY A 150 11.09 13.39 4.49
C GLY A 150 10.40 14.73 4.30
N GLU A 151 10.03 15.02 3.07
CA GLU A 151 9.24 16.17 2.68
C GLU A 151 8.08 15.74 1.79
N ALA A 152 6.89 16.28 2.01
CA ALA A 152 5.74 16.06 1.15
C ALA A 152 4.97 17.36 0.92
N GLY A 153 4.49 17.53 -0.30
CA GLY A 153 3.61 18.61 -0.69
C GLY A 153 2.37 18.07 -1.37
N SER A 154 1.21 18.57 -0.99
CA SER A 154 -0.06 18.22 -1.62
C SER A 154 -0.87 19.45 -1.98
N PHE A 155 -1.67 19.31 -3.01
CA PHE A 155 -2.60 20.33 -3.49
C PHE A 155 -3.85 19.63 -3.98
N SER A 156 -5.01 20.07 -3.53
CA SER A 156 -6.28 19.67 -4.13
C SER A 156 -7.20 20.87 -4.34
N PHE A 157 -7.91 20.83 -5.45
CA PHE A 157 -8.90 21.85 -5.82
C PHE A 157 -10.17 21.17 -6.35
N GLN A 158 -11.30 21.63 -5.84
CA GLN A 158 -12.62 21.16 -6.27
C GLN A 158 -13.54 22.35 -6.52
N ASN A 159 -14.34 22.29 -7.55
CA ASN A 159 -15.37 23.29 -7.83
C ASN A 159 -16.43 22.73 -8.78
N ASN A 160 -17.64 23.31 -8.72
CA ASN A 160 -18.66 23.12 -9.74
C ASN A 160 -18.75 24.38 -10.61
N ILE A 161 -18.54 24.21 -11.90
CA ILE A 161 -18.63 25.31 -12.85
C ILE A 161 -19.68 24.98 -13.91
N GLY A 162 -20.83 25.66 -13.82
CA GLY A 162 -21.90 25.48 -14.81
C GLY A 162 -22.51 24.07 -14.84
N GLY A 163 -22.55 23.37 -13.73
CA GLY A 163 -23.07 22.01 -13.61
C GLY A 163 -22.03 20.91 -13.88
N PHE A 164 -20.75 21.29 -14.06
CA PHE A 164 -19.64 20.35 -14.20
C PHE A 164 -18.79 20.36 -12.92
N ASN A 165 -18.66 19.21 -12.30
CA ASN A 165 -17.71 19.02 -11.21
C ASN A 165 -16.30 18.90 -11.77
N ILE A 166 -15.40 19.72 -11.24
CA ILE A 166 -13.98 19.70 -11.56
C ILE A 166 -13.24 19.38 -10.28
N SER A 167 -12.42 18.32 -10.30
CA SER A 167 -11.49 17.97 -9.23
C SER A 167 -10.09 17.85 -9.80
N LEU A 168 -9.12 18.44 -9.12
CA LEU A 168 -7.70 18.36 -9.46
C LEU A 168 -6.95 18.11 -8.16
N ALA A 169 -6.15 17.05 -8.11
CA ALA A 169 -5.29 16.72 -6.99
C ALA A 169 -3.88 16.42 -7.47
N TYR A 170 -2.90 16.84 -6.68
CA TYR A 170 -1.50 16.52 -6.90
C TYR A 170 -0.82 16.32 -5.56
N LYS A 171 0.03 15.31 -5.47
CA LYS A 171 0.89 15.05 -4.32
C LYS A 171 2.28 14.68 -4.82
N ASP A 172 3.29 15.21 -4.15
CA ASP A 172 4.69 14.85 -4.32
C ASP A 172 5.28 14.57 -2.95
N SER A 173 6.11 13.55 -2.84
CA SER A 173 6.75 13.19 -1.58
C SER A 173 8.10 12.53 -1.84
N GLU A 174 9.08 12.93 -1.03
CA GLU A 174 10.43 12.41 -1.06
C GLU A 174 10.84 12.00 0.36
N PHE A 175 11.42 10.83 0.50
CA PHE A 175 11.86 10.28 1.77
C PHE A 175 13.24 9.71 1.64
N ASP A 176 14.11 10.04 2.59
CA ASP A 176 15.43 9.44 2.71
C ASP A 176 15.42 8.22 3.64
N ASN A 177 16.55 7.57 3.74
CA ASN A 177 16.73 6.44 4.64
C ASN A 177 16.61 6.91 6.10
N TYR A 178 16.12 6.05 6.95
CA TYR A 178 16.08 6.28 8.39
C TYR A 178 17.05 5.37 9.13
N ASP A 179 17.56 5.86 10.26
CA ASP A 179 18.47 5.12 11.10
C ASP A 179 17.72 4.14 12.00
N ILE A 180 18.18 2.90 12.03
CA ILE A 180 17.70 1.89 12.97
C ILE A 180 18.71 1.67 14.08
N PRO A 181 18.27 1.39 15.33
CA PRO A 181 19.19 1.12 16.43
C PRO A 181 20.14 -0.05 16.15
N ASN A 182 21.38 0.07 16.59
CA ASN A 182 22.36 -1.02 16.47
C ASN A 182 21.83 -2.30 17.11
N GLY A 183 21.86 -3.41 16.37
CA GLY A 183 21.36 -4.70 16.82
C GLY A 183 19.88 -4.95 16.53
N ALA A 184 19.18 -4.03 15.90
CA ALA A 184 17.80 -4.23 15.46
C ALA A 184 17.69 -5.26 14.32
N ILE A 185 18.75 -5.41 13.50
CA ILE A 185 18.82 -6.43 12.46
C ILE A 185 19.60 -7.63 13.01
N ILE A 186 18.96 -8.76 13.12
CA ILE A 186 19.63 -10.04 13.38
C ILE A 186 20.17 -10.55 12.05
N HIS A 187 21.46 -10.33 11.80
CA HIS A 187 22.13 -11.01 10.72
C HIS A 187 22.26 -12.48 11.10
N SER A 188 21.46 -13.37 10.48
CA SER A 188 21.84 -14.76 10.46
C SER A 188 23.08 -14.85 9.59
N GLU A 189 24.24 -15.04 10.20
CA GLU A 189 25.43 -15.44 9.47
C GLU A 189 25.10 -16.77 8.77
N LYS A 190 24.67 -16.70 7.52
CA LYS A 190 24.85 -17.81 6.61
C LYS A 190 26.34 -17.85 6.39
N GLU A 191 26.99 -18.82 7.01
CA GLU A 191 28.35 -19.22 6.64
C GLU A 191 28.34 -19.39 5.11
N HIS A 192 28.87 -18.41 4.42
CA HIS A 192 29.34 -18.63 3.07
C HIS A 192 30.50 -19.58 3.20
N HIS A 193 30.26 -20.88 3.05
CA HIS A 193 31.30 -21.79 2.65
C HIS A 193 31.75 -21.30 1.27
N ASP A 194 32.80 -20.48 1.28
CA ASP A 194 33.65 -20.28 0.11
C ASP A 194 34.29 -21.64 -0.14
N GLU A 195 33.67 -22.43 -0.97
CA GLU A 195 34.34 -23.57 -1.63
C GLU A 195 35.31 -22.91 -2.63
N ASP A 196 36.50 -22.58 -2.15
CA ASP A 196 37.67 -22.36 -2.98
C ASP A 196 37.98 -23.70 -3.67
N GLU A 197 37.36 -23.94 -4.80
CA GLU A 197 37.83 -24.92 -5.73
C GLU A 197 39.16 -24.42 -6.34
N HIS A 198 40.25 -24.87 -5.71
CA HIS A 198 41.56 -24.87 -6.33
C HIS A 198 41.50 -25.68 -7.59
N HIS A 199 41.44 -25.07 -8.72
CA HIS A 199 41.85 -25.64 -9.98
C HIS A 199 43.38 -25.61 -10.00
N ASP A 200 43.97 -26.74 -9.62
CA ASP A 200 45.37 -27.03 -9.91
C ASP A 200 45.54 -27.13 -11.41
N ASP A 201 46.39 -26.26 -11.93
CA ASP A 201 46.96 -26.33 -13.27
C ASP A 201 47.79 -27.62 -13.40
N GLU A 202 47.37 -28.59 -14.16
CA GLU A 202 48.23 -29.64 -14.67
C GLU A 202 48.39 -29.53 -16.19
N GLU A 203 49.50 -29.03 -16.49
CA GLU A 203 50.50 -29.29 -17.52
C GLU A 203 50.07 -30.02 -18.81
N HIS A 204 50.47 -29.32 -19.87
CA HIS A 204 50.65 -29.76 -21.23
C HIS A 204 51.29 -31.13 -21.38
N HIS A 205 50.74 -31.96 -22.20
CA HIS A 205 51.47 -32.90 -23.03
C HIS A 205 50.96 -32.84 -24.48
N ASP A 206 51.87 -32.20 -25.28
CA ASP A 206 51.92 -32.38 -26.71
C ASP A 206 52.22 -33.85 -27.01
N GLU A 207 51.45 -34.53 -27.81
CA GLU A 207 51.90 -35.64 -28.66
C GLU A 207 51.17 -35.57 -30.00
N ASP A 208 51.97 -35.17 -31.00
CA ASP A 208 51.72 -35.36 -32.39
C ASP A 208 51.66 -36.88 -32.69
N GLU A 209 50.64 -37.34 -33.35
CA GLU A 209 50.80 -38.48 -34.29
C GLU A 209 49.81 -38.37 -35.44
N HIS A 210 50.42 -38.20 -36.62
CA HIS A 210 49.84 -38.37 -37.92
C HIS A 210 49.37 -39.82 -38.11
N HIS A 211 48.21 -39.99 -38.73
CA HIS A 211 48.01 -41.11 -39.71
C HIS A 211 46.95 -40.69 -40.73
N ASP A 212 47.51 -40.55 -41.94
CA ASP A 212 46.80 -40.66 -43.24
C ASP A 212 46.19 -42.06 -43.38
N GLU A 213 45.18 -42.13 -44.14
CA GLU A 213 44.86 -43.14 -45.21
C GLU A 213 43.34 -43.32 -45.30
N ASP A 214 42.82 -42.85 -46.35
CA ASP A 214 42.34 -43.47 -47.59
C ASP A 214 41.14 -44.43 -47.47
N GLU A 215 40.17 -44.04 -48.29
CA GLU A 215 39.44 -44.87 -49.29
C GLU A 215 38.18 -45.67 -48.91
N HIS A 216 37.20 -45.35 -49.76
CA HIS A 216 36.19 -46.21 -50.42
C HIS A 216 34.94 -46.70 -49.64
N HIS A 217 33.86 -46.23 -49.96
CA HIS A 217 32.79 -46.57 -50.93
C HIS A 217 31.52 -45.76 -50.67
#